data_c1adf38e7024faa173815340228d6e31
#
_entry.id   c1adf38e7024faa173815340228d6e31
#
_cell.length_a   1.000
_cell.length_b   1.000
_cell.length_c   1.000
_cell.angle_alpha   90.00
_cell.angle_beta   90.00
_cell.angle_gamma   90.00
#
_symmetry.space_group_name_H-M   'P 1'
#
loop_
_entity.id
_entity.type
_entity.pdbx_description
1 polymer ?
#
loop_
_entity_poly.entity_id
_entity_poly.type
_entity_poly.pdbx_seq_one_letter_code
_entity_poly.pdbx_strand_id
1 'polypeptide(L)'
;MKKISIAVAVCAASAASAASAQSSVTLYGLIDAGISYTNNVQNGAPSHGSSRVALASGNISGSRFGLRGSEDLGGGLHAIFVLENGFNVNNGTLGQGGRMFGRQAFVGVSGDQYGTLTMGRQYDSMVDYVSPLSGTAGTFGDSGFAHVYDNDNLQHTVRFSNSVKFASIDYAGFKFGGMYAFSNSTSFAVDRAYSAGASYNNGPLRLAAAYLQINGSAAASTPAGTANQNVAADPSEFKATAGGGNLTADVQRTVGAGIGYTFGPAAVNFVYTHSQYQNTSAFGLNPVSGSTHFDNYELNVKYALTPALNLGLMDTFTDGHLNGVSKSNIGSDPKWNQVNAIARYSLSKRTEVYGEAMYQRAIGHNNVAVMYNAGGFSATSNQVMAAIGMLTRF
;
A
#
# COMPACT_ATOMS: atom_id res chain seq x y z
N MET A 1 -6.91 58.90 33.13
CA MET A 1 -5.67 58.16 32.82
C MET A 1 -5.72 56.66 33.21
N LYS A 2 -6.30 56.26 34.36
CA LYS A 2 -6.36 54.81 34.77
C LYS A 2 -7.18 53.88 33.86
N LYS A 3 -8.22 54.37 33.13
CA LYS A 3 -9.07 53.57 32.27
C LYS A 3 -8.40 53.20 30.91
N ILE A 4 -7.48 54.02 30.42
CA ILE A 4 -6.72 53.79 29.19
C ILE A 4 -5.65 52.71 29.42
N SER A 5 -5.03 52.70 30.61
CA SER A 5 -4.00 51.71 30.96
C SER A 5 -4.56 50.28 31.09
N ILE A 6 -5.83 50.11 31.51
CA ILE A 6 -6.50 48.81 31.60
C ILE A 6 -6.83 48.25 30.19
N ALA A 7 -7.30 49.13 29.29
CA ALA A 7 -7.61 48.72 27.91
C ALA A 7 -6.35 48.27 27.15
N VAL A 8 -5.21 48.94 27.32
CA VAL A 8 -3.93 48.55 26.69
C VAL A 8 -3.39 47.24 27.29
N ALA A 9 -3.57 47.01 28.60
CA ALA A 9 -3.16 45.75 29.22
C ALA A 9 -4.00 44.55 28.77
N VAL A 10 -5.32 44.74 28.54
CA VAL A 10 -6.20 43.70 28.02
C VAL A 10 -5.88 43.37 26.54
N CYS A 11 -5.61 44.38 25.71
CA CYS A 11 -5.16 44.16 24.34
C CYS A 11 -3.77 43.51 24.25
N ALA A 12 -2.85 43.82 25.16
CA ALA A 12 -1.54 43.16 25.21
C ALA A 12 -1.62 41.71 25.69
N ALA A 13 -2.54 41.41 26.64
CA ALA A 13 -2.77 40.05 27.11
C ALA A 13 -3.45 39.17 26.03
N SER A 14 -4.35 39.73 25.22
CA SER A 14 -4.95 39.00 24.07
C SER A 14 -3.97 38.81 22.89
N ALA A 15 -3.02 39.73 22.71
CA ALA A 15 -1.96 39.58 21.72
C ALA A 15 -0.90 38.50 22.13
N ALA A 16 -0.66 38.35 23.45
CA ALA A 16 0.29 37.32 23.94
C ALA A 16 -0.26 35.89 23.84
N SER A 17 -1.58 35.68 23.86
CA SER A 17 -2.19 34.36 23.64
C SER A 17 -2.20 33.92 22.18
N ALA A 18 -2.07 34.84 21.22
CA ALA A 18 -1.95 34.54 19.81
C ALA A 18 -0.52 34.10 19.38
N ALA A 19 0.48 34.25 20.27
CA ALA A 19 1.89 33.98 19.95
C ALA A 19 2.33 32.52 20.22
N SER A 20 1.43 31.63 20.66
CA SER A 20 1.78 30.26 21.08
C SER A 20 1.40 29.17 20.10
N ALA A 21 0.83 29.49 18.94
CA ALA A 21 0.61 28.50 17.89
C ALA A 21 1.95 28.14 17.22
N GLN A 22 2.71 27.24 17.82
CA GLN A 22 3.98 26.78 17.26
C GLN A 22 3.69 25.85 16.08
N SER A 23 3.48 26.44 14.91
CA SER A 23 3.38 25.69 13.66
C SER A 23 4.70 24.99 13.38
N SER A 24 4.68 23.67 13.24
CA SER A 24 5.87 22.88 12.90
C SER A 24 5.74 22.29 11.51
N VAL A 25 6.76 22.52 10.68
CA VAL A 25 6.91 21.81 9.40
C VAL A 25 8.14 20.93 9.47
N THR A 26 7.96 19.65 9.24
CA THR A 26 9.03 18.65 9.27
C THR A 26 9.27 18.11 7.87
N LEU A 27 10.51 18.21 7.40
CA LEU A 27 10.99 17.43 6.27
C LEU A 27 11.31 16.01 6.76
N TYR A 28 10.84 15.00 6.06
CA TYR A 28 11.12 13.60 6.36
C TYR A 28 11.29 12.79 5.09
N GLY A 29 11.89 11.61 5.21
CA GLY A 29 12.02 10.72 4.08
C GLY A 29 12.85 9.49 4.35
N LEU A 30 12.99 8.69 3.31
CA LEU A 30 13.90 7.56 3.28
C LEU A 30 14.42 7.32 1.86
N ILE A 31 15.60 6.74 1.80
CA ILE A 31 16.24 6.27 0.58
C ILE A 31 16.54 4.80 0.78
N ASP A 32 16.05 3.98 -0.15
CA ASP A 32 16.30 2.53 -0.22
C ASP A 32 16.84 2.18 -1.59
N ALA A 33 18.05 1.63 -1.61
CA ALA A 33 18.73 1.17 -2.83
C ALA A 33 19.39 -0.17 -2.59
N GLY A 34 19.36 -1.03 -3.60
CA GLY A 34 19.94 -2.36 -3.51
C GLY A 34 20.18 -3.00 -4.86
N ILE A 35 20.84 -4.13 -4.85
CA ILE A 35 21.05 -4.99 -6.02
C ILE A 35 20.07 -6.16 -5.90
N SER A 36 19.31 -6.40 -6.95
CA SER A 36 18.40 -7.52 -7.06
C SER A 36 18.82 -8.49 -8.16
N TYR A 37 18.62 -9.77 -7.91
CA TYR A 37 18.72 -10.86 -8.88
C TYR A 37 17.36 -11.51 -9.04
N THR A 38 16.92 -11.75 -10.26
CA THR A 38 15.69 -12.49 -10.57
C THR A 38 15.98 -13.48 -11.70
N ASN A 39 15.60 -14.74 -11.52
CA ASN A 39 15.70 -15.73 -12.58
C ASN A 39 14.44 -15.78 -13.45
N ASN A 40 14.52 -16.47 -14.58
CA ASN A 40 13.40 -16.82 -15.47
C ASN A 40 12.53 -15.62 -15.92
N VAL A 41 13.01 -14.39 -15.86
CA VAL A 41 12.26 -13.22 -16.38
C VAL A 41 12.04 -13.41 -17.88
N GLN A 42 10.79 -13.27 -18.35
CA GLN A 42 10.44 -13.38 -19.76
C GLN A 42 11.27 -12.41 -20.62
N ASN A 43 11.85 -12.94 -21.71
CA ASN A 43 12.65 -12.17 -22.65
C ASN A 43 12.15 -12.44 -24.08
N GLY A 44 11.30 -11.54 -24.58
CA GLY A 44 10.71 -11.62 -25.91
C GLY A 44 9.55 -12.60 -26.00
N ALA A 45 9.81 -13.91 -26.10
CA ALA A 45 8.76 -14.91 -26.16
C ALA A 45 8.39 -15.46 -24.77
N PRO A 46 7.12 -15.83 -24.52
CA PRO A 46 6.67 -16.31 -23.22
C PRO A 46 7.43 -17.52 -22.66
N SER A 47 8.03 -18.34 -23.51
CA SER A 47 8.77 -19.56 -23.12
C SER A 47 10.27 -19.33 -22.87
N HIS A 48 10.78 -18.12 -23.12
CA HIS A 48 12.20 -17.81 -22.97
C HIS A 48 12.42 -16.95 -21.73
N GLY A 49 13.08 -17.52 -20.72
CA GLY A 49 13.45 -16.84 -19.49
C GLY A 49 14.94 -16.53 -19.43
N SER A 50 15.27 -15.36 -18.92
CA SER A 50 16.63 -14.93 -18.66
C SER A 50 16.80 -14.50 -17.20
N SER A 51 18.02 -14.60 -16.68
CA SER A 51 18.35 -14.03 -15.39
C SER A 51 18.56 -12.52 -15.54
N ARG A 52 18.07 -11.76 -14.57
CA ARG A 52 18.20 -10.32 -14.49
C ARG A 52 18.93 -9.93 -13.22
N VAL A 53 19.98 -9.13 -13.35
CA VAL A 53 20.63 -8.40 -12.24
C VAL A 53 20.35 -6.92 -12.46
N ALA A 54 19.87 -6.24 -11.42
CA ALA A 54 19.54 -4.83 -11.54
C ALA A 54 19.83 -4.07 -10.25
N LEU A 55 20.25 -2.80 -10.41
CA LEU A 55 20.14 -1.85 -9.32
C LEU A 55 18.64 -1.53 -9.13
N ALA A 56 18.14 -1.70 -7.93
CA ALA A 56 16.74 -1.48 -7.59
C ALA A 56 16.60 -0.31 -6.61
N SER A 57 15.52 0.42 -6.75
CA SER A 57 15.11 1.50 -5.85
C SER A 57 13.88 1.07 -5.09
N GLY A 58 13.95 1.01 -3.75
CA GLY A 58 12.82 0.62 -2.93
C GLY A 58 12.54 -0.87 -2.91
N ASN A 59 13.57 -1.70 -2.70
CA ASN A 59 13.38 -3.15 -2.55
C ASN A 59 12.50 -3.49 -1.37
N ILE A 60 12.76 -2.91 -0.20
CA ILE A 60 11.94 -3.13 1.00
C ILE A 60 11.03 -1.95 1.33
N SER A 61 11.36 -0.75 0.85
CA SER A 61 10.53 0.43 1.11
C SER A 61 10.74 1.51 0.04
N GLY A 62 9.70 1.89 -0.68
CA GLY A 62 9.77 2.88 -1.76
C GLY A 62 10.44 4.18 -1.32
N SER A 63 11.52 4.59 -2.01
CA SER A 63 12.24 5.83 -1.74
C SER A 63 11.31 7.02 -1.85
N ARG A 64 11.35 7.90 -0.83
CA ARG A 64 10.40 9.02 -0.69
C ARG A 64 10.98 10.17 0.11
N PHE A 65 10.45 11.36 -0.11
CA PHE A 65 10.58 12.48 0.80
C PHE A 65 9.24 13.20 0.92
N GLY A 66 9.02 13.91 2.02
CA GLY A 66 7.78 14.64 2.24
C GLY A 66 7.92 15.76 3.25
N LEU A 67 6.92 16.62 3.23
CA LEU A 67 6.68 17.64 4.22
C LEU A 67 5.42 17.29 4.99
N ARG A 68 5.47 17.39 6.31
CA ARG A 68 4.28 17.30 7.16
C ARG A 68 4.27 18.48 8.12
N GLY A 69 3.09 19.01 8.34
CA GLY A 69 2.91 20.13 9.25
C GLY A 69 1.75 19.90 10.19
N SER A 70 1.84 20.55 11.35
CA SER A 70 0.78 20.63 12.33
C SER A 70 0.75 22.04 12.91
N GLU A 71 -0.44 22.64 12.98
CA GLU A 71 -0.72 23.92 13.61
C GLU A 71 -1.73 23.69 14.72
N ASP A 72 -1.42 24.14 15.92
CA ASP A 72 -2.35 24.08 17.05
C ASP A 72 -3.43 25.17 16.89
N LEU A 73 -4.68 24.74 16.78
CA LEU A 73 -5.84 25.64 16.69
C LEU A 73 -6.46 25.95 18.05
N GLY A 74 -5.92 25.37 19.13
CA GLY A 74 -6.46 25.45 20.48
C GLY A 74 -7.55 24.42 20.75
N GLY A 75 -7.81 24.17 22.03
CA GLY A 75 -8.87 23.24 22.45
C GLY A 75 -8.64 21.78 22.08
N GLY A 76 -7.40 21.34 21.79
CA GLY A 76 -7.06 19.99 21.34
C GLY A 76 -7.34 19.76 19.85
N LEU A 77 -7.51 20.84 19.07
CA LEU A 77 -7.66 20.78 17.62
C LEU A 77 -6.37 21.21 16.93
N HIS A 78 -6.03 20.51 15.86
CA HIS A 78 -4.85 20.78 15.03
C HIS A 78 -5.21 20.77 13.55
N ALA A 79 -4.76 21.80 12.82
CA ALA A 79 -4.72 21.72 11.36
C ALA A 79 -3.47 20.94 10.95
N ILE A 80 -3.64 19.96 10.05
CA ILE A 80 -2.54 19.09 9.63
C ILE A 80 -2.45 19.03 8.11
N PHE A 81 -1.25 18.79 7.60
CA PHE A 81 -1.07 18.46 6.18
C PHE A 81 0.08 17.47 5.99
N VAL A 82 0.02 16.73 4.88
CA VAL A 82 1.11 15.88 4.38
C VAL A 82 1.21 16.06 2.86
N LEU A 83 2.45 16.25 2.39
CA LEU A 83 2.82 16.23 0.99
C LEU A 83 3.99 15.25 0.84
N GLU A 84 3.77 14.08 0.20
CA GLU A 84 4.77 13.01 0.09
C GLU A 84 5.02 12.65 -1.37
N ASN A 85 6.29 12.75 -1.77
CA ASN A 85 6.80 12.37 -3.08
C ASN A 85 7.45 10.98 -3.03
N GLY A 86 7.19 10.14 -4.01
CA GLY A 86 7.98 8.95 -4.28
C GLY A 86 8.94 9.18 -5.44
N PHE A 87 10.14 8.65 -5.38
CA PHE A 87 11.12 8.79 -6.44
C PHE A 87 11.96 7.52 -6.63
N ASN A 88 12.55 7.41 -7.80
CA ASN A 88 13.50 6.36 -8.12
C ASN A 88 14.93 6.87 -7.88
N VAL A 89 15.65 6.27 -6.93
CA VAL A 89 16.99 6.69 -6.57
C VAL A 89 18.03 6.41 -7.68
N ASN A 90 17.75 5.47 -8.58
CA ASN A 90 18.70 5.07 -9.62
C ASN A 90 18.83 6.11 -10.74
N ASN A 91 17.77 6.89 -10.99
CA ASN A 91 17.74 7.84 -12.12
C ASN A 91 17.08 9.18 -11.78
N GLY A 92 16.62 9.38 -10.53
CA GLY A 92 16.03 10.64 -10.07
C GLY A 92 14.60 10.91 -10.57
N THR A 93 13.96 9.98 -11.26
CA THR A 93 12.58 10.20 -11.76
C THR A 93 11.54 10.13 -10.63
N LEU A 94 10.44 10.89 -10.81
CA LEU A 94 9.31 10.83 -9.90
C LEU A 94 8.60 9.48 -10.00
N GLY A 95 8.15 8.96 -8.88
CA GLY A 95 7.28 7.79 -8.80
C GLY A 95 5.82 8.11 -9.15
N GLN A 96 4.93 7.13 -8.97
CA GLN A 96 3.48 7.26 -9.10
C GLN A 96 3.03 8.01 -10.35
N GLY A 97 3.52 7.56 -11.52
CA GLY A 97 3.15 8.15 -12.81
C GLY A 97 3.72 9.56 -13.05
N GLY A 98 4.83 9.92 -12.41
CA GLY A 98 5.48 11.22 -12.56
C GLY A 98 4.87 12.34 -11.69
N ARG A 99 4.05 12.00 -10.69
CA ARG A 99 3.46 12.97 -9.77
C ARG A 99 4.43 13.45 -8.72
N MET A 100 4.51 14.78 -8.51
CA MET A 100 5.36 15.37 -7.47
C MET A 100 4.94 14.92 -6.05
N PHE A 101 3.65 14.83 -5.77
CA PHE A 101 3.12 14.32 -4.49
C PHE A 101 2.24 13.10 -4.71
N GLY A 102 2.78 12.10 -5.44
CA GLY A 102 2.02 10.94 -5.87
C GLY A 102 1.71 9.93 -4.76
N ARG A 103 2.42 9.98 -3.63
CA ARG A 103 2.18 9.07 -2.50
C ARG A 103 1.06 9.57 -1.61
N GLN A 104 1.18 10.78 -1.08
CA GLN A 104 0.15 11.43 -0.29
C GLN A 104 0.17 12.95 -0.52
N ALA A 105 -1.02 13.55 -0.58
CA ALA A 105 -1.20 14.99 -0.66
C ALA A 105 -2.55 15.33 -0.04
N PHE A 106 -2.58 15.71 1.23
CA PHE A 106 -3.81 16.01 1.95
C PHE A 106 -3.64 17.11 3.00
N VAL A 107 -4.76 17.72 3.35
CA VAL A 107 -4.94 18.62 4.47
C VAL A 107 -6.08 18.11 5.34
N GLY A 108 -6.08 18.43 6.62
CA GLY A 108 -7.15 18.00 7.50
C GLY A 108 -7.13 18.64 8.88
N VAL A 109 -8.06 18.20 9.71
CA VAL A 109 -8.17 18.58 11.11
C VAL A 109 -8.09 17.32 11.96
N SER A 110 -7.23 17.34 12.96
CA SER A 110 -7.10 16.32 14.00
C SER A 110 -7.60 16.87 15.33
N GLY A 111 -8.43 16.11 16.02
CA GLY A 111 -8.92 16.45 17.36
C GLY A 111 -8.64 15.34 18.34
N ASP A 112 -8.06 15.69 19.49
CA ASP A 112 -7.65 14.72 20.53
C ASP A 112 -8.79 13.85 21.04
N GLN A 113 -10.04 14.36 20.97
CA GLN A 113 -11.24 13.66 21.43
C GLN A 113 -12.13 13.10 20.31
N TYR A 114 -11.92 13.56 19.06
CA TYR A 114 -12.84 13.29 17.97
C TYR A 114 -12.25 12.41 16.88
N GLY A 115 -10.91 12.38 16.75
CA GLY A 115 -10.21 11.74 15.66
C GLY A 115 -9.77 12.73 14.58
N THR A 116 -9.45 12.22 13.40
CA THR A 116 -8.84 12.98 12.31
C THR A 116 -9.69 12.90 11.05
N LEU A 117 -9.99 14.05 10.46
CA LEU A 117 -10.65 14.17 9.16
C LEU A 117 -9.68 14.80 8.18
N THR A 118 -9.42 14.11 7.05
CA THR A 118 -8.48 14.56 6.02
C THR A 118 -9.12 14.56 4.64
N MET A 119 -8.65 15.45 3.75
CA MET A 119 -9.12 15.57 2.38
C MET A 119 -7.92 15.66 1.43
N GLY A 120 -7.95 14.88 0.33
CA GLY A 120 -6.89 14.89 -0.68
C GLY A 120 -6.57 13.51 -1.22
N ARG A 121 -5.28 13.26 -1.53
CA ARG A 121 -4.77 11.98 -1.99
C ARG A 121 -4.16 11.19 -0.84
N GLN A 122 -4.67 9.98 -0.60
CA GLN A 122 -4.31 9.19 0.59
C GLN A 122 -4.59 7.70 0.40
N TYR A 123 -4.23 6.88 1.39
CA TYR A 123 -4.46 5.44 1.41
C TYR A 123 -5.85 5.09 1.92
N ASP A 124 -6.31 3.89 1.57
CA ASP A 124 -7.57 3.28 1.98
C ASP A 124 -7.45 2.49 3.30
N SER A 125 -8.58 1.92 3.74
CA SER A 125 -8.67 1.19 5.00
C SER A 125 -7.99 -0.20 5.00
N MET A 126 -7.75 -0.82 3.83
CA MET A 126 -6.96 -2.06 3.76
C MET A 126 -5.52 -1.76 4.17
N VAL A 127 -4.97 -0.66 3.68
CA VAL A 127 -3.62 -0.18 4.03
C VAL A 127 -3.54 0.27 5.48
N ASP A 128 -4.55 1.01 5.97
CA ASP A 128 -4.48 1.59 7.32
C ASP A 128 -4.64 0.54 8.44
N TYR A 129 -5.46 -0.51 8.22
CA TYR A 129 -5.85 -1.44 9.29
C TYR A 129 -5.30 -2.86 9.11
N VAL A 130 -5.37 -3.46 7.91
CA VAL A 130 -4.98 -4.86 7.67
C VAL A 130 -3.50 -4.98 7.32
N SER A 131 -2.99 -4.11 6.44
CA SER A 131 -1.59 -4.12 6.00
C SER A 131 -0.55 -4.13 7.14
N PRO A 132 -0.77 -3.48 8.32
CA PRO A 132 0.15 -3.58 9.45
C PRO A 132 0.34 -4.99 10.04
N LEU A 133 -0.54 -5.95 9.71
CA LEU A 133 -0.41 -7.36 10.07
C LEU A 133 0.23 -8.20 8.97
N SER A 134 0.25 -7.72 7.74
CA SER A 134 0.88 -8.40 6.61
C SER A 134 2.40 -8.27 6.64
N GLY A 135 3.09 -9.24 6.09
CA GLY A 135 4.54 -9.20 5.85
C GLY A 135 4.95 -8.22 4.76
N THR A 136 4.03 -7.69 3.97
CA THR A 136 4.29 -6.75 2.89
C THR A 136 4.74 -5.39 3.44
N ALA A 137 3.82 -4.47 3.66
CA ALA A 137 4.11 -3.08 4.06
C ALA A 137 4.27 -2.91 5.58
N GLY A 138 3.67 -3.77 6.39
CA GLY A 138 3.59 -3.57 7.84
C GLY A 138 4.77 -4.13 8.63
N THR A 139 5.12 -5.37 8.38
CA THR A 139 6.06 -6.13 9.22
C THR A 139 7.48 -6.10 8.67
N PHE A 140 7.67 -6.29 7.37
CA PHE A 140 8.99 -6.40 6.76
C PHE A 140 9.34 -5.22 5.85
N GLY A 141 8.37 -4.58 5.27
CA GLY A 141 8.54 -3.50 4.29
C GLY A 141 7.73 -3.75 3.02
N ASP A 142 7.94 -2.92 2.03
CA ASP A 142 7.06 -2.73 0.87
C ASP A 142 7.42 -3.55 -0.36
N SER A 143 8.03 -4.69 -0.27
CA SER A 143 8.66 -5.19 -1.48
C SER A 143 8.06 -6.47 -2.04
N GLY A 144 8.87 -7.26 -2.71
CA GLY A 144 8.53 -8.50 -3.40
C GLY A 144 7.72 -9.53 -2.60
N PHE A 145 7.42 -9.23 -1.33
CA PHE A 145 6.52 -10.03 -0.47
C PHE A 145 5.03 -9.77 -0.76
N ALA A 146 4.69 -8.79 -1.62
CA ALA A 146 3.32 -8.51 -1.98
C ALA A 146 2.58 -9.75 -2.47
N HIS A 147 1.30 -9.84 -2.16
CA HIS A 147 0.42 -10.82 -2.77
C HIS A 147 0.40 -10.66 -4.28
N VAL A 148 0.11 -11.73 -5.00
CA VAL A 148 0.15 -11.74 -6.46
C VAL A 148 -0.66 -10.58 -7.03
N TYR A 149 -0.04 -9.75 -7.88
CA TYR A 149 -0.58 -8.51 -8.45
C TYR A 149 -0.90 -7.40 -7.44
N ASP A 150 -0.56 -7.50 -6.15
CA ASP A 150 -1.10 -6.66 -5.07
C ASP A 150 -2.63 -6.54 -5.18
N ASN A 151 -3.28 -7.69 -5.43
CA ASN A 151 -4.70 -7.77 -5.76
C ASN A 151 -5.62 -7.24 -4.66
N ASP A 152 -5.11 -7.10 -3.44
CA ASP A 152 -5.82 -6.66 -2.24
C ASP A 152 -5.36 -5.29 -1.71
N ASN A 153 -4.40 -4.67 -2.38
CA ASN A 153 -3.80 -3.38 -2.04
C ASN A 153 -3.07 -3.33 -0.69
N LEU A 154 -2.69 -4.47 -0.10
CA LEU A 154 -1.91 -4.46 1.15
C LEU A 154 -0.50 -3.87 0.96
N GLN A 155 0.06 -3.95 -0.25
CA GLN A 155 1.31 -3.31 -0.67
C GLN A 155 1.12 -1.82 -0.98
N HIS A 156 -0.11 -1.29 -0.86
CA HIS A 156 -0.47 0.09 -1.14
C HIS A 156 -0.04 0.60 -2.54
N THR A 157 -0.18 -0.25 -3.55
CA THR A 157 0.08 0.11 -4.95
C THR A 157 -0.89 1.19 -5.43
N VAL A 158 -2.15 1.12 -4.98
CA VAL A 158 -3.21 2.07 -5.31
C VAL A 158 -3.37 3.11 -4.21
N ARG A 159 -3.50 4.36 -4.61
CA ARG A 159 -3.80 5.51 -3.75
C ARG A 159 -4.96 6.28 -4.32
N PHE A 160 -5.80 6.83 -3.45
CA PHE A 160 -7.08 7.43 -3.83
C PHE A 160 -6.99 8.95 -3.79
N SER A 161 -7.18 9.57 -4.96
CA SER A 161 -7.33 11.01 -5.11
C SER A 161 -8.76 11.44 -4.79
N ASN A 162 -8.98 12.74 -4.60
CA ASN A 162 -10.32 13.32 -4.38
C ASN A 162 -11.05 12.68 -3.18
N SER A 163 -10.33 12.27 -2.15
CA SER A 163 -10.91 11.50 -1.06
C SER A 163 -11.08 12.34 0.21
N VAL A 164 -12.10 11.98 0.98
CA VAL A 164 -12.32 12.38 2.37
C VAL A 164 -12.16 11.14 3.23
N LYS A 165 -11.35 11.22 4.27
CA LYS A 165 -11.06 10.09 5.18
C LYS A 165 -11.21 10.53 6.63
N PHE A 166 -11.86 9.68 7.41
CA PHE A 166 -11.94 9.77 8.86
C PHE A 166 -11.17 8.63 9.51
N ALA A 167 -10.43 8.94 10.57
CA ALA A 167 -9.78 7.99 11.46
C ALA A 167 -10.10 8.34 12.91
N SER A 168 -10.62 7.39 13.67
CA SER A 168 -10.97 7.59 15.08
C SER A 168 -9.72 7.79 15.97
N ILE A 169 -9.92 8.32 17.16
CA ILE A 169 -8.96 8.17 18.26
C ILE A 169 -8.88 6.69 18.69
N ASP A 170 -7.97 6.40 19.60
CA ASP A 170 -7.84 5.09 20.22
C ASP A 170 -8.82 4.95 21.40
N TYR A 171 -9.78 4.06 21.29
CA TYR A 171 -10.74 3.73 22.34
C TYR A 171 -10.32 2.44 23.05
N ALA A 172 -9.37 2.51 23.97
CA ALA A 172 -8.84 1.37 24.72
C ALA A 172 -8.33 0.24 23.79
N GLY A 173 -7.57 0.60 22.78
CA GLY A 173 -7.02 -0.30 21.76
C GLY A 173 -7.88 -0.47 20.51
N PHE A 174 -9.13 -0.03 20.52
CA PHE A 174 -10.02 -0.09 19.36
C PHE A 174 -9.93 1.19 18.53
N LYS A 175 -9.66 1.05 17.23
CA LYS A 175 -9.64 2.11 16.23
C LYS A 175 -10.48 1.73 15.03
N PHE A 176 -11.12 2.71 14.41
CA PHE A 176 -11.87 2.51 13.19
C PHE A 176 -11.80 3.76 12.29
N GLY A 177 -12.15 3.59 11.05
CA GLY A 177 -12.21 4.70 10.09
C GLY A 177 -12.75 4.27 8.75
N GLY A 178 -12.81 5.23 7.85
CA GLY A 178 -13.27 4.99 6.50
C GLY A 178 -12.93 6.15 5.58
N MET A 179 -12.98 5.87 4.30
CA MET A 179 -12.68 6.80 3.22
C MET A 179 -13.77 6.75 2.16
N TYR A 180 -14.07 7.88 1.60
CA TYR A 180 -14.84 8.00 0.36
C TYR A 180 -14.06 8.88 -0.63
N ALA A 181 -13.89 8.40 -1.85
CA ALA A 181 -13.22 9.09 -2.93
C ALA A 181 -14.21 9.38 -4.05
N PHE A 182 -14.31 10.65 -4.42
CA PHE A 182 -15.29 11.17 -5.35
C PHE A 182 -14.83 10.99 -6.80
N SER A 183 -15.75 10.69 -7.69
CA SER A 183 -15.51 10.61 -9.13
C SER A 183 -15.16 11.96 -9.77
N ASN A 184 -15.53 13.09 -9.13
CA ASN A 184 -15.48 14.44 -9.70
C ASN A 184 -16.18 14.54 -11.08
N SER A 185 -17.20 13.70 -11.29
CA SER A 185 -17.98 13.58 -12.52
C SER A 185 -19.46 13.78 -12.23
N THR A 186 -20.25 14.10 -13.25
CA THR A 186 -21.71 14.13 -13.15
C THR A 186 -22.31 12.75 -12.92
N SER A 187 -21.58 11.68 -13.22
CA SER A 187 -21.94 10.29 -12.96
C SER A 187 -21.36 9.85 -11.62
N PHE A 188 -22.04 10.18 -10.52
CA PHE A 188 -21.56 9.95 -9.15
C PHE A 188 -21.20 8.49 -8.82
N ALA A 189 -21.82 7.50 -9.48
CA ALA A 189 -21.59 6.08 -9.23
C ALA A 189 -20.37 5.50 -9.95
N VAL A 190 -19.85 6.21 -10.94
CA VAL A 190 -18.71 5.80 -11.78
C VAL A 190 -17.45 6.42 -11.22
N ASP A 191 -16.33 5.70 -11.30
CA ASP A 191 -15.01 6.22 -10.89
C ASP A 191 -14.94 6.70 -9.43
N ARG A 192 -15.62 6.04 -8.51
CA ARG A 192 -15.58 6.30 -7.08
C ARG A 192 -14.92 5.14 -6.33
N ALA A 193 -14.43 5.42 -5.13
CA ALA A 193 -14.02 4.37 -4.22
C ALA A 193 -14.49 4.66 -2.80
N TYR A 194 -14.65 3.62 -2.00
CA TYR A 194 -14.91 3.76 -0.58
C TYR A 194 -14.33 2.57 0.18
N SER A 195 -13.93 2.84 1.40
CA SER A 195 -13.40 1.83 2.29
C SER A 195 -13.80 2.09 3.73
N ALA A 196 -13.82 1.03 4.53
CA ALA A 196 -13.98 1.09 5.97
C ALA A 196 -13.12 0.02 6.62
N GLY A 197 -12.66 0.26 7.84
CA GLY A 197 -11.85 -0.70 8.56
C GLY A 197 -11.79 -0.42 10.05
N ALA A 198 -11.34 -1.41 10.79
CA ALA A 198 -11.12 -1.33 12.21
C ALA A 198 -9.94 -2.21 12.64
N SER A 199 -9.33 -1.86 13.75
CA SER A 199 -8.31 -2.65 14.44
C SER A 199 -8.54 -2.65 15.93
N TYR A 200 -8.09 -3.72 16.58
CA TYR A 200 -8.07 -3.85 18.03
C TYR A 200 -6.73 -4.37 18.50
N ASN A 201 -6.10 -3.65 19.42
CA ASN A 201 -4.82 -3.99 20.02
C ASN A 201 -5.00 -4.11 21.54
N ASN A 202 -4.69 -5.27 22.09
CA ASN A 202 -4.75 -5.50 23.53
C ASN A 202 -3.55 -6.33 23.99
N GLY A 203 -2.58 -5.68 24.61
CA GLY A 203 -1.32 -6.31 24.97
C GLY A 203 -0.63 -6.95 23.76
N PRO A 204 -0.40 -8.27 23.76
CA PRO A 204 0.25 -8.95 22.64
C PRO A 204 -0.70 -9.24 21.46
N LEU A 205 -2.02 -9.16 21.66
CA LEU A 205 -3.03 -9.47 20.64
C LEU A 205 -3.29 -8.28 19.73
N ARG A 206 -3.35 -8.52 18.43
CA ARG A 206 -3.71 -7.57 17.39
C ARG A 206 -4.74 -8.19 16.46
N LEU A 207 -5.83 -7.49 16.21
CA LEU A 207 -6.88 -7.88 15.28
C LEU A 207 -7.13 -6.73 14.32
N ALA A 208 -7.46 -7.04 13.07
CA ALA A 208 -7.87 -6.03 12.10
C ALA A 208 -8.83 -6.64 11.07
N ALA A 209 -9.71 -5.79 10.54
CA ALA A 209 -10.54 -6.11 9.39
C ALA A 209 -10.81 -4.82 8.59
N ALA A 210 -10.93 -4.96 7.26
CA ALA A 210 -11.26 -3.85 6.38
C ALA A 210 -11.98 -4.31 5.11
N TYR A 211 -12.63 -3.35 4.49
CA TYR A 211 -13.30 -3.46 3.20
C TYR A 211 -12.89 -2.31 2.30
N LEU A 212 -12.69 -2.60 1.02
CA LEU A 212 -12.43 -1.65 -0.04
C LEU A 212 -13.31 -1.97 -1.25
N GLN A 213 -13.98 -0.97 -1.82
CA GLN A 213 -14.59 -1.07 -3.14
C GLN A 213 -14.11 0.06 -4.03
N ILE A 214 -13.76 -0.31 -5.26
CA ILE A 214 -13.38 0.60 -6.34
C ILE A 214 -14.36 0.36 -7.49
N ASN A 215 -15.02 1.43 -7.92
CA ASN A 215 -15.88 1.42 -9.12
C ASN A 215 -15.08 2.08 -10.24
N GLY A 216 -14.73 1.33 -11.27
CA GLY A 216 -14.09 1.85 -12.46
C GLY A 216 -15.11 2.52 -13.41
N SER A 217 -14.63 2.99 -14.57
CA SER A 217 -15.55 3.50 -15.60
C SER A 217 -16.24 2.31 -16.26
N ALA A 218 -17.56 2.35 -16.33
CA ALA A 218 -18.40 1.34 -16.97
C ALA A 218 -18.20 1.23 -18.49
N ALA A 219 -17.24 1.94 -19.05
CA ALA A 219 -16.93 1.88 -20.47
C ALA A 219 -15.77 0.92 -20.72
N ALA A 220 -16.09 -0.34 -20.93
CA ALA A 220 -15.18 -1.31 -21.57
C ALA A 220 -14.61 -0.83 -22.94
N SER A 221 -15.09 0.27 -23.44
CA SER A 221 -14.67 0.94 -24.68
C SER A 221 -13.70 2.11 -24.48
N THR A 222 -13.48 2.56 -23.25
CA THR A 222 -12.50 3.61 -22.99
C THR A 222 -11.15 2.94 -22.73
N PRO A 223 -10.10 3.28 -23.50
CA PRO A 223 -8.77 2.76 -23.21
C PRO A 223 -8.44 3.00 -21.74
N ALA A 224 -8.00 1.97 -21.04
CA ALA A 224 -7.73 1.93 -19.60
C ALA A 224 -6.76 3.03 -19.08
N GLY A 225 -6.47 4.03 -19.84
CA GLY A 225 -5.60 5.15 -19.50
C GLY A 225 -6.27 6.52 -19.49
N THR A 226 -7.48 6.65 -20.03
CA THR A 226 -8.09 7.97 -20.20
C THR A 226 -9.24 8.26 -19.24
N ALA A 227 -9.96 7.24 -18.79
CA ALA A 227 -11.09 7.43 -17.87
C ALA A 227 -10.66 7.74 -16.45
N ASN A 228 -9.48 7.32 -16.07
CA ASN A 228 -9.06 7.30 -14.67
C ASN A 228 -8.16 8.47 -14.23
N GLN A 229 -7.96 9.47 -15.05
CA GLN A 229 -7.15 10.64 -14.63
C GLN A 229 -7.84 11.49 -13.55
N ASN A 230 -9.14 11.35 -13.39
CA ASN A 230 -9.93 12.01 -12.34
C ASN A 230 -10.40 11.06 -11.25
N VAL A 231 -10.05 9.78 -11.33
CA VAL A 231 -10.57 8.72 -10.49
C VAL A 231 -9.89 8.69 -9.15
N ALA A 232 -10.66 8.21 -8.22
CA ALA A 232 -10.19 7.81 -6.93
C ALA A 232 -8.91 6.95 -7.00
N ALA A 233 -8.84 6.00 -7.92
CA ALA A 233 -7.66 5.17 -8.14
C ALA A 233 -7.00 5.48 -9.48
N ASP A 234 -5.70 5.63 -9.50
CA ASP A 234 -4.92 5.89 -10.70
C ASP A 234 -4.60 4.59 -11.43
N PRO A 235 -5.02 4.43 -12.73
CA PRO A 235 -4.71 3.21 -13.47
C PRO A 235 -3.22 3.01 -13.74
N SER A 236 -2.41 4.06 -13.72
CA SER A 236 -0.97 3.91 -13.84
C SER A 236 -0.36 3.17 -12.64
N GLU A 237 -1.08 3.15 -11.52
CA GLU A 237 -0.72 2.43 -10.30
C GLU A 237 -1.26 0.99 -10.30
N PHE A 238 -2.38 0.72 -11.01
CA PHE A 238 -2.87 -0.63 -11.29
C PHE A 238 -2.04 -1.41 -12.31
N LYS A 239 -1.15 -0.80 -13.00
CA LYS A 239 -0.15 -1.55 -13.74
C LYS A 239 0.68 -2.28 -12.73
N ALA A 240 0.14 -3.41 -12.28
CA ALA A 240 0.92 -4.39 -11.55
C ALA A 240 2.20 -4.57 -12.34
N THR A 241 3.26 -4.04 -11.83
CA THR A 241 4.53 -3.89 -12.52
C THR A 241 5.28 -5.20 -12.68
N ALA A 242 4.65 -6.29 -12.32
CA ALA A 242 5.07 -7.63 -12.70
C ALA A 242 4.53 -7.94 -14.09
N GLY A 243 5.19 -7.48 -15.15
CA GLY A 243 5.00 -8.00 -16.50
C GLY A 243 3.74 -7.55 -17.26
N GLY A 244 3.04 -6.47 -16.85
CA GLY A 244 2.01 -5.84 -17.69
C GLY A 244 0.63 -6.49 -17.68
N GLY A 245 0.33 -7.37 -16.74
CA GLY A 245 -1.02 -7.87 -16.49
C GLY A 245 -1.84 -6.84 -15.70
N ASN A 246 -2.67 -6.06 -16.38
CA ASN A 246 -3.59 -5.15 -15.72
C ASN A 246 -4.79 -5.95 -15.19
N LEU A 247 -4.98 -5.97 -13.87
CA LEU A 247 -6.23 -6.43 -13.26
C LEU A 247 -7.29 -5.31 -13.33
N THR A 248 -7.54 -4.77 -14.54
CA THR A 248 -8.59 -3.77 -14.74
C THR A 248 -9.96 -4.42 -14.62
N ALA A 249 -10.89 -3.75 -13.97
CA ALA A 249 -12.25 -4.22 -13.78
C ALA A 249 -13.22 -3.04 -13.67
N ASP A 250 -14.50 -3.26 -13.96
CA ASP A 250 -15.53 -2.26 -13.69
C ASP A 250 -15.75 -2.07 -12.19
N VAL A 251 -15.65 -3.17 -11.42
CA VAL A 251 -15.76 -3.13 -9.97
C VAL A 251 -14.74 -4.07 -9.35
N GLN A 252 -13.92 -3.53 -8.47
CA GLN A 252 -13.11 -4.31 -7.53
C GLN A 252 -13.72 -4.23 -6.15
N ARG A 253 -13.81 -5.38 -5.46
CA ARG A 253 -14.18 -5.48 -4.04
C ARG A 253 -13.13 -6.29 -3.33
N THR A 254 -12.67 -5.79 -2.20
CA THR A 254 -11.66 -6.46 -1.37
C THR A 254 -12.12 -6.46 0.08
N VAL A 255 -12.08 -7.63 0.70
CA VAL A 255 -12.26 -7.83 2.14
C VAL A 255 -10.98 -8.39 2.70
N GLY A 256 -10.55 -7.91 3.84
CA GLY A 256 -9.37 -8.45 4.53
C GLY A 256 -9.59 -8.52 6.03
N ALA A 257 -8.99 -9.53 6.64
CA ALA A 257 -8.93 -9.68 8.09
C ALA A 257 -7.59 -10.27 8.51
N GLY A 258 -7.12 -9.91 9.70
CA GLY A 258 -5.88 -10.44 10.23
C GLY A 258 -5.90 -10.53 11.74
N ILE A 259 -5.10 -11.47 12.23
CA ILE A 259 -4.79 -11.67 13.63
C ILE A 259 -3.29 -11.76 13.83
N GLY A 260 -2.78 -11.08 14.84
CA GLY A 260 -1.37 -11.14 15.23
C GLY A 260 -1.23 -11.34 16.72
N TYR A 261 -0.14 -12.03 17.09
CA TYR A 261 0.21 -12.22 18.49
C TYR A 261 1.73 -12.11 18.67
N THR A 262 2.15 -11.41 19.73
CA THR A 262 3.56 -11.20 20.04
C THR A 262 3.97 -12.07 21.23
N PHE A 263 4.96 -12.95 21.02
CA PHE A 263 5.52 -13.87 22.02
C PHE A 263 6.96 -13.44 22.33
N GLY A 264 7.16 -12.52 23.25
CA GLY A 264 8.51 -12.02 23.54
C GLY A 264 9.17 -11.40 22.29
N PRO A 265 10.26 -11.97 21.74
CA PRO A 265 10.94 -11.45 20.56
C PRO A 265 10.26 -11.82 19.23
N ALA A 266 9.27 -12.72 19.25
CA ALA A 266 8.56 -13.20 18.06
C ALA A 266 7.20 -12.54 17.92
N ALA A 267 6.87 -12.07 16.72
CA ALA A 267 5.53 -11.68 16.33
C ALA A 267 5.07 -12.60 15.20
N VAL A 268 3.91 -13.23 15.38
CA VAL A 268 3.29 -14.13 14.39
C VAL A 268 1.97 -13.53 13.96
N ASN A 269 1.75 -13.42 12.65
CA ASN A 269 0.50 -12.90 12.11
C ASN A 269 -0.05 -13.86 11.06
N PHE A 270 -1.38 -13.94 11.01
CA PHE A 270 -2.14 -14.55 9.92
C PHE A 270 -3.04 -13.49 9.29
N VAL A 271 -3.03 -13.41 7.96
CA VAL A 271 -3.85 -12.48 7.19
C VAL A 271 -4.60 -13.27 6.11
N TYR A 272 -5.88 -12.99 5.99
CA TYR A 272 -6.72 -13.47 4.90
C TYR A 272 -7.28 -12.28 4.13
N THR A 273 -7.23 -12.34 2.80
CA THR A 273 -7.92 -11.39 1.95
C THR A 273 -8.67 -12.08 0.83
N HIS A 274 -9.82 -11.52 0.45
CA HIS A 274 -10.62 -11.92 -0.69
C HIS A 274 -10.80 -10.70 -1.60
N SER A 275 -10.36 -10.80 -2.85
CA SER A 275 -10.45 -9.72 -3.84
C SER A 275 -11.21 -10.20 -5.06
N GLN A 276 -12.29 -9.51 -5.42
CA GLN A 276 -13.13 -9.81 -6.58
C GLN A 276 -13.04 -8.69 -7.63
N TYR A 277 -12.90 -9.08 -8.89
CA TYR A 277 -12.84 -8.20 -10.05
C TYR A 277 -13.97 -8.57 -11.02
N GLN A 278 -14.89 -7.65 -11.27
CA GLN A 278 -16.05 -7.84 -12.15
C GLN A 278 -15.84 -7.14 -13.48
N ASN A 279 -16.28 -7.76 -14.57
CA ASN A 279 -16.14 -7.26 -15.94
C ASN A 279 -14.66 -6.92 -16.25
N THR A 280 -13.79 -7.89 -16.05
CA THR A 280 -12.34 -7.75 -16.27
C THR A 280 -11.92 -8.44 -17.56
N SER A 281 -10.95 -7.82 -18.26
CA SER A 281 -10.24 -8.46 -19.39
C SER A 281 -8.96 -9.16 -18.99
N ALA A 282 -8.64 -9.18 -17.68
CA ALA A 282 -7.48 -9.90 -17.17
C ALA A 282 -7.55 -11.39 -17.57
N PHE A 283 -6.41 -12.02 -17.77
CA PHE A 283 -6.30 -13.44 -18.19
C PHE A 283 -7.04 -13.79 -19.49
N GLY A 284 -7.27 -12.80 -20.38
CA GLY A 284 -8.02 -13.03 -21.63
C GLY A 284 -9.54 -13.24 -21.42
N LEU A 285 -10.07 -12.81 -20.29
CA LEU A 285 -11.51 -12.81 -20.00
C LEU A 285 -12.27 -11.86 -20.91
N ASN A 286 -13.56 -12.15 -21.11
CA ASN A 286 -14.45 -11.20 -21.79
C ASN A 286 -14.76 -10.02 -20.85
N PRO A 287 -14.40 -8.78 -21.22
CA PRO A 287 -14.56 -7.62 -20.33
C PRO A 287 -16.02 -7.26 -20.00
N VAL A 288 -16.99 -7.84 -20.69
CA VAL A 288 -18.42 -7.61 -20.41
C VAL A 288 -19.00 -8.58 -19.38
N SER A 289 -18.41 -9.77 -19.26
CA SER A 289 -18.96 -10.86 -18.41
C SER A 289 -17.90 -11.64 -17.62
N GLY A 290 -16.63 -11.38 -17.90
CA GLY A 290 -15.53 -12.05 -17.21
C GLY A 290 -15.36 -11.55 -15.80
N SER A 291 -15.18 -12.45 -14.84
CA SER A 291 -14.83 -12.09 -13.48
C SER A 291 -13.73 -12.99 -12.93
N THR A 292 -12.93 -12.44 -12.04
CA THR A 292 -11.94 -13.21 -11.29
C THR A 292 -11.99 -12.84 -9.83
N HIS A 293 -11.62 -13.78 -8.97
CA HIS A 293 -11.35 -13.49 -7.57
C HIS A 293 -10.09 -14.22 -7.10
N PHE A 294 -9.50 -13.68 -6.06
CA PHE A 294 -8.31 -14.20 -5.40
C PHE A 294 -8.58 -14.32 -3.92
N ASP A 295 -8.24 -15.47 -3.37
CA ASP A 295 -8.19 -15.71 -1.94
C ASP A 295 -6.74 -15.84 -1.52
N ASN A 296 -6.26 -14.92 -0.70
CA ASN A 296 -4.89 -14.93 -0.20
C ASN A 296 -4.89 -15.38 1.26
N TYR A 297 -4.05 -16.35 1.57
CA TYR A 297 -3.79 -16.88 2.92
C TYR A 297 -2.33 -16.64 3.24
N GLU A 298 -2.07 -15.73 4.15
CA GLU A 298 -0.71 -15.34 4.55
C GLU A 298 -0.43 -15.73 5.99
N LEU A 299 0.71 -16.38 6.21
CA LEU A 299 1.31 -16.56 7.53
C LEU A 299 2.67 -15.89 7.55
N ASN A 300 2.90 -14.97 8.49
CA ASN A 300 4.19 -14.32 8.62
C ASN A 300 4.70 -14.31 10.06
N VAL A 301 6.02 -14.34 10.19
CA VAL A 301 6.73 -14.34 11.47
C VAL A 301 7.86 -13.33 11.39
N LYS A 302 7.94 -12.45 12.38
CA LYS A 302 9.08 -11.58 12.63
C LYS A 302 9.73 -11.99 13.95
N TYR A 303 11.06 -12.12 13.94
CA TYR A 303 11.84 -12.49 15.13
C TYR A 303 12.98 -11.50 15.36
N ALA A 304 12.95 -10.80 16.49
CA ALA A 304 14.04 -9.94 16.93
C ALA A 304 15.14 -10.79 17.56
N LEU A 305 16.10 -11.26 16.74
CA LEU A 305 17.19 -12.12 17.21
C LEU A 305 18.13 -11.36 18.16
N THR A 306 18.40 -10.10 17.85
CA THR A 306 19.10 -9.15 18.72
C THR A 306 18.41 -7.78 18.60
N PRO A 307 18.75 -6.78 19.44
CA PRO A 307 18.23 -5.42 19.25
C PRO A 307 18.55 -4.81 17.88
N ALA A 308 19.61 -5.28 17.20
CA ALA A 308 20.02 -4.80 15.89
C ALA A 308 19.59 -5.71 14.74
N LEU A 309 19.38 -7.02 14.96
CA LEU A 309 19.10 -8.00 13.92
C LEU A 309 17.67 -8.53 14.02
N ASN A 310 16.88 -8.28 13.00
CA ASN A 310 15.53 -8.82 12.82
C ASN A 310 15.51 -9.80 11.65
N LEU A 311 14.87 -10.94 11.86
CA LEU A 311 14.60 -11.94 10.84
C LEU A 311 13.12 -11.96 10.53
N GLY A 312 12.75 -12.26 9.29
CA GLY A 312 11.38 -12.39 8.86
C GLY A 312 11.19 -13.57 7.92
N LEU A 313 10.09 -14.27 8.09
CA LEU A 313 9.60 -15.31 7.18
C LEU A 313 8.14 -15.07 6.88
N MET A 314 7.74 -15.35 5.64
CA MET A 314 6.36 -15.26 5.21
C MET A 314 6.07 -16.35 4.18
N ASP A 315 4.93 -16.99 4.31
CA ASP A 315 4.34 -17.86 3.29
C ASP A 315 2.98 -17.31 2.89
N THR A 316 2.74 -17.24 1.58
CA THR A 316 1.47 -16.80 1.02
C THR A 316 0.98 -17.82 0.00
N PHE A 317 -0.23 -18.33 0.23
CA PHE A 317 -0.95 -19.10 -0.77
C PHE A 317 -2.06 -18.23 -1.37
N THR A 318 -2.03 -18.06 -2.69
CA THR A 318 -3.06 -17.35 -3.45
C THR A 318 -3.83 -18.34 -4.31
N ASP A 319 -5.15 -18.44 -4.10
CA ASP A 319 -6.09 -19.21 -4.89
C ASP A 319 -6.87 -18.28 -5.81
N GLY A 320 -6.62 -18.35 -7.11
CA GLY A 320 -7.33 -17.56 -8.11
C GLY A 320 -8.43 -18.38 -8.79
N HIS A 321 -9.57 -17.74 -9.04
CA HIS A 321 -10.69 -18.34 -9.76
C HIS A 321 -11.12 -17.45 -10.92
N LEU A 322 -11.30 -18.06 -12.09
CA LEU A 322 -11.66 -17.38 -13.34
C LEU A 322 -13.06 -17.79 -13.79
N ASN A 323 -13.97 -16.83 -13.95
CA ASN A 323 -15.33 -17.04 -14.42
C ASN A 323 -15.58 -16.32 -15.75
N GLY A 324 -16.40 -16.91 -16.63
CA GLY A 324 -16.74 -16.27 -17.91
C GLY A 324 -15.74 -16.56 -19.04
N VAL A 325 -14.87 -17.55 -18.89
CA VAL A 325 -13.95 -18.02 -19.97
C VAL A 325 -14.35 -19.40 -20.41
N SER A 326 -14.18 -19.67 -21.71
CA SER A 326 -14.03 -21.05 -22.17
C SER A 326 -12.72 -21.58 -21.58
N LYS A 327 -12.81 -22.53 -20.66
CA LYS A 327 -11.66 -23.18 -19.98
C LYS A 327 -10.69 -23.86 -20.95
N SER A 328 -11.01 -23.87 -22.24
CA SER A 328 -10.16 -24.46 -23.30
C SER A 328 -8.82 -23.77 -23.50
N ASN A 329 -8.71 -22.49 -23.15
CA ASN A 329 -7.48 -21.71 -23.37
C ASN A 329 -6.59 -21.56 -22.14
N ILE A 330 -7.12 -21.67 -20.92
CA ILE A 330 -6.38 -21.44 -19.67
C ILE A 330 -6.25 -22.74 -18.83
N GLY A 331 -7.03 -23.76 -19.15
CA GLY A 331 -6.90 -25.13 -18.60
C GLY A 331 -7.33 -25.31 -17.15
N SER A 332 -7.04 -24.39 -16.24
CA SER A 332 -7.39 -24.46 -14.81
C SER A 332 -7.26 -23.08 -14.13
N ASP A 333 -7.92 -22.96 -13.00
CA ASP A 333 -7.80 -21.78 -12.13
C ASP A 333 -6.34 -21.62 -11.65
N PRO A 334 -5.76 -20.43 -11.75
CA PRO A 334 -4.37 -20.18 -11.38
C PRO A 334 -4.19 -20.11 -9.87
N LYS A 335 -3.16 -20.77 -9.36
CA LYS A 335 -2.79 -20.69 -7.94
C LYS A 335 -1.30 -20.39 -7.81
N TRP A 336 -0.92 -19.76 -6.70
CA TRP A 336 0.47 -19.48 -6.40
C TRP A 336 0.78 -19.78 -4.93
N ASN A 337 1.98 -20.27 -4.69
CA ASN A 337 2.55 -20.29 -3.35
C ASN A 337 3.87 -19.53 -3.39
N GLN A 338 4.05 -18.61 -2.45
CA GLN A 338 5.24 -17.77 -2.35
C GLN A 338 5.80 -17.82 -0.94
N VAL A 339 7.08 -18.18 -0.85
CA VAL A 339 7.85 -18.17 0.41
C VAL A 339 8.87 -17.05 0.36
N ASN A 340 8.93 -16.26 1.42
CA ASN A 340 9.77 -15.08 1.53
C ASN A 340 10.59 -15.13 2.82
N ALA A 341 11.84 -14.72 2.76
CA ALA A 341 12.73 -14.58 3.91
C ALA A 341 13.48 -13.26 3.83
N ILE A 342 13.69 -12.62 4.98
CA ILE A 342 14.45 -11.38 5.09
C ILE A 342 15.26 -11.33 6.38
N ALA A 343 16.45 -10.75 6.32
CA ALA A 343 17.26 -10.36 7.46
C ALA A 343 17.55 -8.85 7.36
N ARG A 344 17.28 -8.11 8.43
CA ARG A 344 17.51 -6.66 8.51
C ARG A 344 18.41 -6.37 9.69
N TYR A 345 19.54 -5.72 9.43
CA TYR A 345 20.52 -5.34 10.45
C TYR A 345 20.62 -3.82 10.57
N SER A 346 20.26 -3.29 11.72
CA SER A 346 20.32 -1.85 12.02
C SER A 346 21.74 -1.43 12.34
N LEU A 347 22.34 -0.62 11.46
CA LEU A 347 23.63 0.03 11.69
C LEU A 347 23.50 1.22 12.64
N SER A 348 22.32 1.86 12.62
CA SER A 348 21.96 2.97 13.50
C SER A 348 20.42 3.04 13.64
N LYS A 349 19.90 4.01 14.40
CA LYS A 349 18.45 4.28 14.48
C LYS A 349 17.82 4.66 13.12
N ARG A 350 18.61 5.10 12.15
CA ARG A 350 18.13 5.60 10.85
C ARG A 350 18.57 4.74 9.68
N THR A 351 19.65 3.97 9.81
CA THR A 351 20.27 3.25 8.71
C THR A 351 20.31 1.76 9.00
N GLU A 352 19.86 0.97 8.03
CA GLU A 352 19.89 -0.50 8.07
C GLU A 352 20.39 -1.06 6.74
N VAL A 353 21.01 -2.23 6.82
CA VAL A 353 21.30 -3.09 5.67
C VAL A 353 20.41 -4.32 5.75
N TYR A 354 20.07 -4.87 4.59
CA TYR A 354 19.18 -6.02 4.51
C TYR A 354 19.59 -7.00 3.42
N GLY A 355 19.16 -8.24 3.60
CA GLY A 355 19.18 -9.27 2.58
C GLY A 355 17.84 -9.99 2.57
N GLU A 356 17.29 -10.24 1.38
CA GLU A 356 16.00 -10.91 1.20
C GLU A 356 16.07 -11.95 0.09
N ALA A 357 15.23 -12.96 0.19
CA ALA A 357 15.07 -13.99 -0.81
C ALA A 357 13.61 -14.42 -0.88
N MET A 358 13.12 -14.64 -2.10
CA MET A 358 11.76 -15.01 -2.41
C MET A 358 11.75 -16.14 -3.41
N TYR A 359 10.85 -17.08 -3.22
CA TYR A 359 10.56 -18.15 -4.15
C TYR A 359 9.05 -18.23 -4.37
N GLN A 360 8.61 -18.18 -5.62
CA GLN A 360 7.22 -18.38 -5.98
C GLN A 360 7.08 -19.55 -6.94
N ARG A 361 6.06 -20.37 -6.69
CA ARG A 361 5.60 -21.43 -7.57
C ARG A 361 4.16 -21.18 -7.99
N ALA A 362 3.96 -21.07 -9.30
CA ALA A 362 2.64 -21.10 -9.91
C ALA A 362 2.17 -22.55 -10.11
N ILE A 363 0.89 -22.79 -9.85
CA ILE A 363 0.22 -24.08 -9.93
C ILE A 363 -0.95 -23.93 -10.91
N GLY A 364 -1.15 -24.90 -11.77
CA GLY A 364 -2.17 -24.88 -12.81
C GLY A 364 -1.58 -24.99 -14.21
N HIS A 365 -2.42 -25.29 -15.20
CA HIS A 365 -1.98 -25.43 -16.59
C HIS A 365 -1.65 -24.06 -17.18
N ASN A 366 -0.46 -23.94 -17.81
CA ASN A 366 0.04 -22.70 -18.41
C ASN A 366 0.14 -21.50 -17.44
N ASN A 367 0.11 -21.73 -16.12
CA ASN A 367 0.30 -20.68 -15.14
C ASN A 367 1.79 -20.41 -14.93
N VAL A 368 2.15 -19.14 -14.83
CA VAL A 368 3.52 -18.68 -14.62
C VAL A 368 3.66 -17.97 -13.28
N ALA A 369 4.87 -17.98 -12.75
CA ALA A 369 5.15 -17.22 -11.53
C ALA A 369 5.13 -15.70 -11.82
N VAL A 370 4.61 -14.94 -10.86
CA VAL A 370 4.42 -13.49 -10.94
C VAL A 370 4.75 -12.88 -9.59
N MET A 371 6.00 -12.51 -9.38
CA MET A 371 6.41 -11.81 -8.17
C MET A 371 6.44 -10.30 -8.37
N TYR A 372 6.02 -9.59 -7.35
CA TYR A 372 6.08 -8.13 -7.34
C TYR A 372 7.54 -7.65 -7.44
N ASN A 373 7.80 -6.59 -8.19
CA ASN A 373 9.15 -6.04 -8.42
C ASN A 373 10.17 -6.99 -9.11
N ALA A 374 9.76 -8.18 -9.56
CA ALA A 374 10.65 -9.12 -10.23
C ALA A 374 11.17 -8.63 -11.59
N GLY A 375 10.61 -7.56 -12.13
CA GLY A 375 10.98 -6.97 -13.41
C GLY A 375 10.31 -7.60 -14.62
N GLY A 376 9.37 -8.53 -14.41
CA GLY A 376 8.55 -9.16 -15.43
C GLY A 376 7.97 -10.49 -14.97
N PHE A 377 7.02 -11.04 -15.72
CA PHE A 377 6.52 -12.40 -15.52
C PHE A 377 7.66 -13.41 -15.65
N SER A 378 7.52 -14.53 -14.95
CA SER A 378 8.39 -15.68 -15.22
C SER A 378 8.04 -16.33 -16.56
N ALA A 379 9.03 -16.84 -17.26
CA ALA A 379 8.83 -17.72 -18.41
C ALA A 379 8.42 -19.15 -17.99
N THR A 380 8.42 -19.45 -16.70
CA THR A 380 8.14 -20.77 -16.13
C THR A 380 7.18 -20.66 -14.96
N SER A 381 6.73 -21.79 -14.43
CA SER A 381 5.93 -21.84 -13.21
C SER A 381 6.71 -21.50 -11.93
N ASN A 382 8.01 -21.25 -12.01
CA ASN A 382 8.83 -20.95 -10.85
C ASN A 382 9.63 -19.67 -11.07
N GLN A 383 9.78 -18.87 -10.01
CA GLN A 383 10.65 -17.70 -10.00
C GLN A 383 11.36 -17.58 -8.64
N VAL A 384 12.63 -17.20 -8.69
CA VAL A 384 13.43 -16.83 -7.52
C VAL A 384 13.83 -15.39 -7.67
N MET A 385 13.70 -14.62 -6.61
CA MET A 385 14.27 -13.29 -6.49
C MET A 385 15.10 -13.21 -5.22
N ALA A 386 16.23 -12.53 -5.27
CA ALA A 386 17.04 -12.22 -4.09
C ALA A 386 17.54 -10.78 -4.20
N ALA A 387 17.65 -10.09 -3.09
CA ALA A 387 18.21 -8.74 -3.06
C ALA A 387 19.02 -8.49 -1.80
N ILE A 388 19.99 -7.59 -1.93
CA ILE A 388 20.72 -6.99 -0.82
C ILE A 388 20.69 -5.47 -0.99
N GLY A 389 20.58 -4.74 0.10
CA GLY A 389 20.50 -3.29 0.00
C GLY A 389 20.69 -2.58 1.32
N MET A 390 20.55 -1.27 1.24
CA MET A 390 20.64 -0.35 2.37
C MET A 390 19.50 0.64 2.31
N LEU A 391 18.91 0.89 3.48
CA LEU A 391 17.89 1.88 3.68
C LEU A 391 18.35 2.89 4.74
N THR A 392 18.17 4.18 4.45
CA THR A 392 18.43 5.24 5.43
C THR A 392 17.25 6.20 5.51
N ARG A 393 16.93 6.67 6.75
CA ARG A 393 15.83 7.62 7.04
C ARG A 393 16.40 8.96 7.49
N PHE A 394 15.73 10.04 7.16
CA PHE A 394 16.09 11.41 7.58
C PHE A 394 14.87 12.23 7.99
#